data_317639d66bcbca17d3c1c1d343213876
#
_entry.id   317639d66bcbca17d3c1c1d343213876
#
_cell.length_a   1.000
_cell.length_b   1.000
_cell.length_c   1.000
_cell.angle_alpha   90.00
_cell.angle_beta   90.00
_cell.angle_gamma   90.00
#
_symmetry.space_group_name_H-M   'P 1'
#
loop_
_entity.id
_entity.type
_entity.pdbx_description
1 polymer ?
#
loop_
_entity_poly.entity_id
_entity_poly.type
_entity_poly.pdbx_seq_one_letter_code
_entity_poly.pdbx_strand_id
1 'polypeptide(L)'
;MRTFNVIQGGRSQEPPRMHRGRGCASLKSVPTGDTFTPSRLRWARERLMLTRTDLADAANISVSTLTAYENGRRTPLAEAKERLADALGVRPDFFYLPDMDEVPMEEVSFRKASKTSKCQQRAAMGAAQMAVEFFGVIESSFKLPDLQVPEIDDATPEQAAEEVRAQWHLADRPIADMMSLLESKGVRILSLDHRCKDVDAFCFSRDGVSYIFVSTVKTAERQRFDLAHELGHLVLHAGVPADSANSKERERQADSFASAFLMPASRIYTQSMKGAPVERILKAKKYWQVSAMAMARRLHDLKLLSDWQYRSVVIELSQRGYRSAEPDGIQREQSQLLRKVLFMMDEHTTTADTAAALHLTTDVVRTYLRDLTLT
;
A
#
# COMPACT_ATOMS: atom_id res chain seq x y z
N MET A 1 -2.74 -9.81 -25.25
CA MET A 1 -2.76 -9.93 -23.79
C MET A 1 -1.68 -10.91 -23.36
N ARG A 2 -0.74 -10.50 -22.55
CA ARG A 2 0.36 -11.35 -22.06
C ARG A 2 0.09 -11.72 -20.60
N THR A 3 0.22 -13.02 -20.27
CA THR A 3 -0.09 -13.56 -18.94
C THR A 3 1.15 -13.53 -18.05
N PHE A 4 1.01 -13.12 -16.80
CA PHE A 4 2.08 -13.10 -15.81
C PHE A 4 2.04 -14.33 -14.92
N ASN A 5 3.19 -15.04 -14.81
CA ASN A 5 3.42 -15.99 -13.74
C ASN A 5 4.41 -15.36 -12.75
N VAL A 6 3.96 -15.07 -11.53
CA VAL A 6 4.85 -14.66 -10.43
C VAL A 6 5.43 -15.94 -9.85
N ILE A 7 6.72 -16.16 -10.07
CA ILE A 7 7.45 -17.33 -9.51
C ILE A 7 7.69 -17.06 -8.03
N GLN A 8 7.21 -17.95 -7.17
CA GLN A 8 7.55 -17.97 -5.74
C GLN A 8 9.05 -18.06 -5.53
N GLY A 9 9.58 -17.20 -4.65
CA GLY A 9 10.99 -17.02 -4.43
C GLY A 9 11.75 -18.29 -4.02
N GLY A 10 12.73 -18.60 -4.81
CA GLY A 10 13.79 -19.51 -4.48
C GLY A 10 15.05 -19.14 -5.26
N ARG A 11 16.08 -18.66 -4.54
CA ARG A 11 17.46 -18.33 -4.95
C ARG A 11 17.59 -17.28 -6.05
N SER A 12 18.44 -16.28 -5.79
CA SER A 12 18.99 -15.33 -6.75
C SER A 12 19.59 -16.05 -7.96
N GLN A 13 18.75 -16.34 -8.95
CA GLN A 13 19.19 -16.66 -10.30
C GLN A 13 19.07 -15.38 -11.10
N GLU A 14 20.11 -15.07 -11.89
CA GLU A 14 20.03 -14.04 -12.91
C GLU A 14 18.70 -14.16 -13.67
N PRO A 15 18.03 -13.06 -13.98
CA PRO A 15 16.79 -13.13 -14.72
C PRO A 15 17.02 -13.87 -16.03
N PRO A 16 16.15 -14.83 -16.42
CA PRO A 16 16.28 -15.53 -17.67
C PRO A 16 16.35 -14.52 -18.82
N ARG A 17 17.32 -14.65 -19.70
CA ARG A 17 17.38 -13.86 -20.94
C ARG A 17 16.14 -14.13 -21.76
N MET A 18 15.12 -13.28 -21.59
CA MET A 18 13.91 -13.36 -22.40
C MET A 18 14.25 -12.91 -23.82
N HIS A 19 13.98 -13.76 -24.78
CA HIS A 19 14.00 -13.42 -26.19
C HIS A 19 13.06 -12.23 -26.43
N ARG A 20 13.61 -11.11 -26.91
CA ARG A 20 12.87 -9.90 -27.31
C ARG A 20 11.93 -10.25 -28.46
N GLY A 21 10.66 -10.53 -28.12
CA GLY A 21 9.58 -10.60 -29.12
C GLY A 21 9.19 -9.19 -29.56
N ARG A 22 9.23 -8.95 -30.85
CA ARG A 22 8.79 -7.68 -31.48
C ARG A 22 7.32 -7.41 -31.12
N GLY A 23 7.08 -6.33 -30.40
CA GLY A 23 5.76 -5.81 -30.04
C GLY A 23 5.81 -5.08 -28.71
N CYS A 24 6.19 -3.81 -28.73
CA CYS A 24 6.12 -2.92 -27.57
C CYS A 24 4.64 -2.73 -27.19
N ALA A 25 4.32 -2.98 -25.90
CA ALA A 25 2.99 -2.66 -25.38
C ALA A 25 3.04 -1.19 -24.91
N SER A 26 2.45 -0.28 -25.68
CA SER A 26 2.21 1.09 -25.23
C SER A 26 0.99 1.13 -24.29
N LEU A 27 1.07 1.95 -23.24
CA LEU A 27 -0.07 2.20 -22.36
C LEU A 27 -1.14 3.00 -23.12
N LYS A 28 -2.41 2.63 -22.92
CA LYS A 28 -3.53 3.41 -23.42
C LYS A 28 -3.77 4.59 -22.48
N SER A 29 -3.77 5.79 -23.05
CA SER A 29 -4.12 7.00 -22.31
C SER A 29 -5.60 6.98 -21.91
N VAL A 30 -5.90 7.52 -20.74
CA VAL A 30 -7.29 7.80 -20.33
C VAL A 30 -7.84 8.87 -21.31
N PRO A 31 -8.98 8.63 -21.97
CA PRO A 31 -9.51 9.58 -22.93
C PRO A 31 -10.00 10.85 -22.25
N THR A 32 -9.68 12.02 -22.81
CA THR A 32 -10.19 13.31 -22.37
C THR A 32 -11.53 13.65 -23.01
N GLY A 33 -12.40 14.32 -22.25
CA GLY A 33 -13.62 14.94 -22.77
C GLY A 33 -13.40 16.40 -23.19
N ASP A 34 -14.47 17.02 -23.67
CA ASP A 34 -14.48 18.44 -24.08
C ASP A 34 -14.86 19.39 -22.95
N THR A 35 -15.34 18.86 -21.82
CA THR A 35 -15.86 19.65 -20.69
C THR A 35 -14.93 19.57 -19.48
N PHE A 36 -14.76 20.72 -18.82
CA PHE A 36 -14.03 20.82 -17.56
C PHE A 36 -14.75 20.05 -16.44
N THR A 37 -13.99 19.22 -15.71
CA THR A 37 -14.48 18.36 -14.62
C THR A 37 -14.07 18.93 -13.25
N PRO A 38 -14.97 19.63 -12.52
CA PRO A 38 -14.65 20.32 -11.25
C PRO A 38 -14.13 19.39 -10.15
N SER A 39 -14.60 18.14 -10.10
CA SER A 39 -14.16 17.11 -9.15
C SER A 39 -12.68 16.77 -9.32
N ARG A 40 -12.17 16.76 -10.55
CA ARG A 40 -10.73 16.57 -10.83
C ARG A 40 -9.86 17.66 -10.20
N LEU A 41 -10.30 18.91 -10.27
CA LEU A 41 -9.59 20.02 -9.63
C LEU A 41 -9.60 19.89 -8.11
N ARG A 42 -10.76 19.58 -7.53
CA ARG A 42 -10.89 19.35 -6.08
C ARG A 42 -10.02 18.18 -5.64
N TRP A 43 -10.09 17.06 -6.35
CA TRP A 43 -9.29 15.87 -6.08
C TRP A 43 -7.79 16.18 -6.10
N ALA A 44 -7.29 16.86 -7.14
CA ALA A 44 -5.88 17.19 -7.27
C ALA A 44 -5.38 18.07 -6.11
N ARG A 45 -6.21 19.00 -5.62
CA ARG A 45 -5.90 19.83 -4.44
C ARG A 45 -5.88 19.00 -3.16
N GLU A 46 -6.92 18.18 -2.93
CA GLU A 46 -7.06 17.39 -1.70
C GLU A 46 -5.97 16.32 -1.58
N ARG A 47 -5.57 15.71 -2.68
CA ARG A 47 -4.42 14.80 -2.76
C ARG A 47 -3.14 15.43 -2.22
N LEU A 48 -2.94 16.71 -2.47
CA LEU A 48 -1.78 17.47 -1.98
C LEU A 48 -1.97 18.05 -0.57
N MET A 49 -3.11 17.79 0.09
CA MET A 49 -3.50 18.36 1.38
C MET A 49 -3.56 19.90 1.38
N LEU A 50 -3.72 20.52 0.22
CA LEU A 50 -3.82 21.96 0.10
C LEU A 50 -5.21 22.46 0.51
N THR A 51 -5.26 23.54 1.26
CA THR A 51 -6.50 24.31 1.44
C THR A 51 -6.84 25.05 0.15
N ARG A 52 -8.07 25.57 0.04
CA ARG A 52 -8.43 26.45 -1.07
C ARG A 52 -7.57 27.72 -1.10
N THR A 53 -7.21 28.23 0.06
CA THR A 53 -6.32 29.40 0.16
C THR A 53 -4.94 29.08 -0.40
N ASP A 54 -4.33 27.98 0.04
CA ASP A 54 -2.99 27.58 -0.43
C ASP A 54 -2.94 27.42 -1.95
N LEU A 55 -3.94 26.75 -2.55
CA LEU A 55 -3.99 26.60 -4.00
C LEU A 55 -4.29 27.90 -4.74
N ALA A 56 -5.18 28.74 -4.20
CA ALA A 56 -5.51 30.02 -4.79
C ALA A 56 -4.27 30.94 -4.84
N ASP A 57 -3.51 30.99 -3.75
CA ASP A 57 -2.24 31.73 -3.66
C ASP A 57 -1.21 31.17 -4.67
N ALA A 58 -1.02 29.84 -4.68
CA ALA A 58 -0.07 29.18 -5.59
C ALA A 58 -0.40 29.41 -7.08
N ALA A 59 -1.70 29.41 -7.43
CA ALA A 59 -2.16 29.64 -8.80
C ALA A 59 -2.38 31.13 -9.14
N ASN A 60 -2.12 32.05 -8.19
CA ASN A 60 -2.37 33.49 -8.33
C ASN A 60 -3.79 33.80 -8.80
N ILE A 61 -4.79 33.27 -8.09
CA ILE A 61 -6.23 33.53 -8.28
C ILE A 61 -6.90 33.79 -6.93
N SER A 62 -8.10 34.39 -6.95
CA SER A 62 -8.85 34.55 -5.70
C SER A 62 -9.45 33.24 -5.21
N VAL A 63 -9.60 33.08 -3.88
CA VAL A 63 -10.27 31.93 -3.26
C VAL A 63 -11.72 31.78 -3.76
N SER A 64 -12.39 32.90 -4.02
CA SER A 64 -13.75 32.90 -4.57
C SER A 64 -13.78 32.36 -6.01
N THR A 65 -12.78 32.69 -6.82
CA THR A 65 -12.62 32.16 -8.19
C THR A 65 -12.36 30.65 -8.15
N LEU A 66 -11.42 30.19 -7.30
CA LEU A 66 -11.16 28.76 -7.13
C LEU A 66 -12.41 28.00 -6.68
N THR A 67 -13.15 28.57 -5.72
CA THR A 67 -14.41 27.99 -5.24
C THR A 67 -15.46 27.88 -6.36
N ALA A 68 -15.52 28.88 -7.25
CA ALA A 68 -16.42 28.84 -8.40
C ALA A 68 -16.01 27.73 -9.40
N TYR A 69 -14.72 27.49 -9.59
CA TYR A 69 -14.21 26.38 -10.42
C TYR A 69 -14.53 25.02 -9.81
N GLU A 70 -14.23 24.80 -8.52
CA GLU A 70 -14.51 23.53 -7.84
C GLU A 70 -16.01 23.20 -7.73
N ASN A 71 -16.88 24.20 -7.81
CA ASN A 71 -18.34 24.02 -7.78
C ASN A 71 -18.97 24.00 -9.20
N GLY A 72 -18.17 24.04 -10.26
CA GLY A 72 -18.64 24.02 -11.64
C GLY A 72 -19.38 25.29 -12.09
N ARG A 73 -19.33 26.39 -11.30
CA ARG A 73 -19.99 27.66 -11.65
C ARG A 73 -19.24 28.45 -12.72
N ARG A 74 -17.96 28.16 -12.90
CA ARG A 74 -17.08 28.76 -13.90
C ARG A 74 -16.06 27.73 -14.37
N THR A 75 -15.58 27.88 -15.62
CA THR A 75 -14.48 27.12 -16.18
C THR A 75 -13.22 27.98 -16.18
N PRO A 76 -12.04 27.45 -15.80
CA PRO A 76 -10.78 28.18 -15.87
C PRO A 76 -10.45 28.57 -17.31
N LEU A 77 -9.99 29.81 -17.50
CA LEU A 77 -9.38 30.24 -18.77
C LEU A 77 -8.01 29.58 -18.92
N ALA A 78 -7.46 29.56 -20.14
CA ALA A 78 -6.21 28.87 -20.48
C ALA A 78 -5.07 29.18 -19.48
N GLU A 79 -4.79 30.46 -19.22
CA GLU A 79 -3.73 30.86 -18.28
C GLU A 79 -3.97 30.36 -16.84
N ALA A 80 -5.22 30.46 -16.35
CA ALA A 80 -5.55 29.99 -15.01
C ALA A 80 -5.45 28.47 -14.91
N LYS A 81 -5.82 27.76 -15.99
CA LYS A 81 -5.71 26.32 -16.11
C LYS A 81 -4.25 25.86 -16.03
N GLU A 82 -3.34 26.50 -16.77
CA GLU A 82 -1.91 26.20 -16.72
C GLU A 82 -1.35 26.40 -15.30
N ARG A 83 -1.62 27.55 -14.67
CA ARG A 83 -1.15 27.80 -13.29
C ARG A 83 -1.70 26.81 -12.28
N LEU A 84 -2.97 26.40 -12.41
CA LEU A 84 -3.56 25.36 -11.56
C LEU A 84 -2.89 24.01 -11.80
N ALA A 85 -2.64 23.66 -13.06
CA ALA A 85 -1.97 22.41 -13.44
C ALA A 85 -0.56 22.34 -12.85
N ASP A 86 0.23 23.40 -13.00
CA ASP A 86 1.59 23.52 -12.44
C ASP A 86 1.58 23.41 -10.93
N ALA A 87 0.70 24.14 -10.23
CA ALA A 87 0.59 24.12 -8.77
C ALA A 87 0.18 22.75 -8.22
N LEU A 88 -0.55 21.96 -9.02
CA LEU A 88 -1.06 20.65 -8.63
C LEU A 88 -0.21 19.47 -9.12
N GLY A 89 0.79 19.72 -9.97
CA GLY A 89 1.64 18.68 -10.55
C GLY A 89 0.88 17.77 -11.52
N VAL A 90 -0.13 18.30 -12.22
CA VAL A 90 -0.89 17.58 -13.25
C VAL A 90 -0.71 18.26 -14.60
N ARG A 91 -1.12 17.60 -15.69
CA ARG A 91 -1.17 18.24 -17.01
C ARG A 91 -2.47 19.03 -17.15
N PRO A 92 -2.53 20.09 -17.95
CA PRO A 92 -3.75 20.90 -18.11
C PRO A 92 -4.97 20.11 -18.62
N ASP A 93 -4.74 19.06 -19.38
CA ASP A 93 -5.76 18.16 -19.92
C ASP A 93 -6.32 17.19 -18.86
N PHE A 94 -5.65 17.02 -17.71
CA PHE A 94 -6.16 16.27 -16.55
C PHE A 94 -7.54 16.75 -16.09
N PHE A 95 -7.82 18.04 -16.18
CA PHE A 95 -9.11 18.62 -15.77
C PHE A 95 -10.26 18.33 -16.74
N TYR A 96 -9.97 17.65 -17.84
CA TYR A 96 -10.96 17.24 -18.86
C TYR A 96 -11.15 15.71 -18.91
N LEU A 97 -10.52 14.98 -17.99
CA LEU A 97 -10.79 13.56 -17.82
C LEU A 97 -12.19 13.34 -17.28
N PRO A 98 -12.81 12.17 -17.54
CA PRO A 98 -14.07 11.77 -16.92
C PRO A 98 -14.03 11.94 -15.40
N ASP A 99 -15.18 12.07 -14.78
CA ASP A 99 -15.23 12.10 -13.31
C ASP A 99 -14.60 10.83 -12.73
N MET A 100 -13.92 11.00 -11.60
CA MET A 100 -13.33 9.85 -10.91
C MET A 100 -14.45 9.14 -10.16
N ASP A 101 -14.46 7.83 -10.26
CA ASP A 101 -15.32 7.03 -9.40
C ASP A 101 -14.94 7.27 -7.95
N GLU A 102 -15.88 7.74 -7.15
CA GLU A 102 -15.64 7.95 -5.72
C GLU A 102 -15.42 6.59 -5.03
N VAL A 103 -14.31 6.47 -4.31
CA VAL A 103 -14.12 5.37 -3.35
C VAL A 103 -14.78 5.81 -2.05
N PRO A 104 -15.84 5.16 -1.56
CA PRO A 104 -16.50 5.55 -0.33
C PRO A 104 -15.54 5.44 0.86
N MET A 105 -15.58 6.42 1.77
CA MET A 105 -14.70 6.42 2.95
C MET A 105 -14.93 5.20 3.84
N GLU A 106 -16.14 4.65 3.81
CA GLU A 106 -16.53 3.45 4.55
C GLU A 106 -15.84 2.18 4.03
N GLU A 107 -15.36 2.18 2.78
CA GLU A 107 -14.63 1.05 2.17
C GLU A 107 -13.14 1.04 2.53
N VAL A 108 -12.61 2.15 3.08
CA VAL A 108 -11.18 2.30 3.36
C VAL A 108 -10.89 2.05 4.84
N SER A 109 -10.18 0.98 5.13
CA SER A 109 -9.70 0.69 6.49
C SER A 109 -8.46 1.52 6.80
N PHE A 110 -8.57 2.49 7.71
CA PHE A 110 -7.44 3.30 8.16
C PHE A 110 -6.92 2.78 9.50
N ARG A 111 -5.71 2.27 9.52
CA ARG A 111 -5.02 1.96 10.76
C ARG A 111 -4.86 3.25 11.60
N LYS A 112 -5.40 3.25 12.82
CA LYS A 112 -5.43 4.41 13.75
C LYS A 112 -6.24 5.62 13.25
N ALA A 113 -7.40 5.39 12.64
CA ALA A 113 -8.31 6.46 12.19
C ALA A 113 -8.51 7.60 13.22
N SER A 114 -8.45 7.30 14.53
CA SER A 114 -8.58 8.30 15.62
C SER A 114 -7.45 9.34 15.68
N LYS A 115 -6.30 9.10 15.02
CA LYS A 115 -5.16 10.03 14.97
C LYS A 115 -4.99 10.70 13.62
N THR A 116 -5.69 10.22 12.60
CA THR A 116 -5.58 10.72 11.22
C THR A 116 -6.45 11.95 11.04
N SER A 117 -5.86 13.06 10.63
CA SER A 117 -6.63 14.28 10.36
C SER A 117 -7.55 14.10 9.16
N LYS A 118 -8.66 14.88 9.09
CA LYS A 118 -9.55 14.89 7.93
C LYS A 118 -8.82 15.19 6.62
N CYS A 119 -7.76 16.00 6.68
CA CYS A 119 -6.93 16.32 5.52
C CYS A 119 -6.15 15.09 5.02
N GLN A 120 -5.55 14.33 5.93
CA GLN A 120 -4.84 13.09 5.62
C GLN A 120 -5.79 12.00 5.09
N GLN A 121 -7.01 11.91 5.65
CA GLN A 121 -8.05 11.00 5.15
C GLN A 121 -8.41 11.33 3.69
N ARG A 122 -8.65 12.61 3.35
CA ARG A 122 -8.94 13.03 1.98
C ARG A 122 -7.77 12.75 1.03
N ALA A 123 -6.53 12.99 1.48
CA ALA A 123 -5.35 12.69 0.68
C ALA A 123 -5.22 11.18 0.41
N ALA A 124 -5.49 10.34 1.41
CA ALA A 124 -5.52 8.89 1.25
C ALA A 124 -6.64 8.44 0.30
N MET A 125 -7.84 9.04 0.39
CA MET A 125 -8.92 8.79 -0.58
C MET A 125 -8.52 9.19 -2.00
N GLY A 126 -7.83 10.34 -2.14
CA GLY A 126 -7.28 10.75 -3.42
C GLY A 126 -6.24 9.77 -3.96
N ALA A 127 -5.42 9.19 -3.10
CA ALA A 127 -4.48 8.15 -3.49
C ALA A 127 -5.19 6.86 -3.91
N ALA A 128 -6.26 6.47 -3.20
CA ALA A 128 -7.08 5.30 -3.55
C ALA A 128 -7.70 5.44 -4.94
N GLN A 129 -8.32 6.58 -5.25
CA GLN A 129 -8.87 6.87 -6.58
C GLN A 129 -7.80 6.82 -7.68
N MET A 130 -6.62 7.39 -7.41
CA MET A 130 -5.49 7.33 -8.34
C MET A 130 -5.02 5.89 -8.58
N ALA A 131 -5.01 5.04 -7.56
CA ALA A 131 -4.63 3.64 -7.71
C ALA A 131 -5.55 2.89 -8.69
N VAL A 132 -6.84 3.11 -8.61
CA VAL A 132 -7.82 2.51 -9.52
C VAL A 132 -7.51 2.91 -10.97
N GLU A 133 -7.30 4.21 -11.23
CA GLU A 133 -6.96 4.68 -12.58
C GLU A 133 -5.58 4.17 -13.03
N PHE A 134 -4.58 4.21 -12.15
CA PHE A 134 -3.22 3.76 -12.44
C PHE A 134 -3.21 2.29 -12.87
N PHE A 135 -3.83 1.40 -12.08
CA PHE A 135 -3.90 -0.01 -12.42
C PHE A 135 -4.84 -0.27 -13.61
N GLY A 136 -5.91 0.50 -13.77
CA GLY A 136 -6.76 0.44 -14.96
C GLY A 136 -5.98 0.70 -16.25
N VAL A 137 -5.10 1.71 -16.27
CA VAL A 137 -4.19 1.98 -17.40
C VAL A 137 -3.23 0.80 -17.63
N ILE A 138 -2.64 0.22 -16.57
CA ILE A 138 -1.76 -0.93 -16.69
C ILE A 138 -2.53 -2.15 -17.22
N GLU A 139 -3.69 -2.46 -16.68
CA GLU A 139 -4.52 -3.62 -17.04
C GLU A 139 -5.09 -3.52 -18.45
N SER A 140 -5.21 -2.32 -19.01
CA SER A 140 -5.57 -2.15 -20.42
C SER A 140 -4.57 -2.79 -21.40
N SER A 141 -3.33 -2.99 -20.96
CA SER A 141 -2.22 -3.49 -21.80
C SER A 141 -1.58 -4.77 -21.27
N PHE A 142 -1.71 -5.04 -19.97
CA PHE A 142 -1.12 -6.20 -19.30
C PHE A 142 -2.20 -7.00 -18.56
N LYS A 143 -2.09 -8.33 -18.58
CA LYS A 143 -2.89 -9.17 -17.70
C LYS A 143 -2.17 -9.34 -16.38
N LEU A 144 -2.70 -8.74 -15.32
CA LEU A 144 -2.22 -8.89 -13.95
C LEU A 144 -2.84 -10.14 -13.28
N PRO A 145 -2.25 -10.62 -12.16
CA PRO A 145 -2.84 -11.73 -11.41
C PRO A 145 -4.25 -11.39 -10.91
N ASP A 146 -5.15 -12.36 -11.00
CA ASP A 146 -6.50 -12.27 -10.43
C ASP A 146 -6.45 -12.36 -8.89
N LEU A 147 -7.41 -11.73 -8.19
CA LEU A 147 -7.48 -11.75 -6.74
C LEU A 147 -7.74 -13.17 -6.21
N GLN A 148 -6.89 -13.62 -5.29
CA GLN A 148 -6.94 -14.92 -4.62
C GLN A 148 -6.86 -14.77 -3.10
N VAL A 149 -7.33 -13.64 -2.56
CA VAL A 149 -7.45 -13.43 -1.11
C VAL A 149 -8.80 -14.03 -0.68
N PRO A 150 -8.80 -15.02 0.22
CA PRO A 150 -10.06 -15.58 0.72
C PRO A 150 -10.71 -14.63 1.72
N GLU A 151 -12.02 -14.64 1.75
CA GLU A 151 -12.82 -14.07 2.83
C GLU A 151 -13.12 -15.20 3.82
N ILE A 152 -12.84 -15.00 5.11
CA ILE A 152 -12.99 -16.03 6.14
C ILE A 152 -13.85 -15.46 7.26
N ASP A 153 -15.05 -15.97 7.36
CA ASP A 153 -16.00 -15.63 8.41
C ASP A 153 -15.88 -16.62 9.59
N ASP A 154 -16.32 -16.20 10.76
CA ASP A 154 -16.47 -17.02 11.97
C ASP A 154 -15.18 -17.73 12.46
N ALA A 155 -14.00 -17.25 12.08
CA ALA A 155 -12.71 -17.76 12.52
C ALA A 155 -12.00 -16.79 13.47
N THR A 156 -11.22 -17.35 14.40
CA THR A 156 -10.26 -16.52 15.14
C THR A 156 -9.15 -16.04 14.20
N PRO A 157 -8.50 -14.90 14.47
CA PRO A 157 -7.40 -14.39 13.63
C PRO A 157 -6.26 -15.41 13.43
N GLU A 158 -5.99 -16.24 14.45
CA GLU A 158 -5.00 -17.33 14.36
C GLU A 158 -5.44 -18.40 13.35
N GLN A 159 -6.69 -18.87 13.45
CA GLN A 159 -7.23 -19.87 12.54
C GLN A 159 -7.31 -19.35 11.09
N ALA A 160 -7.75 -18.11 10.92
CA ALA A 160 -7.78 -17.48 9.59
C ALA A 160 -6.38 -17.37 8.98
N ALA A 161 -5.38 -17.01 9.78
CA ALA A 161 -3.99 -16.95 9.30
C ALA A 161 -3.45 -18.33 8.91
N GLU A 162 -3.76 -19.39 9.66
CA GLU A 162 -3.42 -20.76 9.35
C GLU A 162 -4.12 -21.25 8.07
N GLU A 163 -5.38 -20.93 7.89
CA GLU A 163 -6.16 -21.27 6.72
C GLU A 163 -5.62 -20.60 5.45
N VAL A 164 -5.37 -19.28 5.49
CA VAL A 164 -4.76 -18.56 4.36
C VAL A 164 -3.40 -19.16 4.01
N ARG A 165 -2.58 -19.49 5.02
CA ARG A 165 -1.29 -20.13 4.78
C ARG A 165 -1.43 -21.51 4.12
N ALA A 166 -2.42 -22.30 4.53
CA ALA A 166 -2.70 -23.60 3.96
C ALA A 166 -3.17 -23.47 2.50
N GLN A 167 -4.14 -22.58 2.23
CA GLN A 167 -4.64 -22.32 0.86
C GLN A 167 -3.54 -21.80 -0.08
N TRP A 168 -2.59 -21.01 0.45
CA TRP A 168 -1.48 -20.46 -0.34
C TRP A 168 -0.24 -21.38 -0.35
N HIS A 169 -0.31 -22.56 0.26
CA HIS A 169 0.76 -23.57 0.34
C HIS A 169 2.07 -23.04 0.95
N LEU A 170 1.97 -22.17 1.96
CA LEU A 170 3.12 -21.54 2.61
C LEU A 170 3.76 -22.42 3.70
N ALA A 171 3.06 -23.46 4.14
CA ALA A 171 3.44 -24.26 5.29
C ALA A 171 3.75 -23.39 6.54
N ASP A 172 4.62 -23.85 7.43
CA ASP A 172 5.03 -23.16 8.66
C ASP A 172 6.38 -22.41 8.54
N ARG A 173 6.82 -22.10 7.32
CA ARG A 173 8.10 -21.44 7.03
C ARG A 173 7.95 -19.92 7.01
N PRO A 174 9.05 -19.16 7.25
CA PRO A 174 9.07 -17.72 7.02
C PRO A 174 8.67 -17.37 5.58
N ILE A 175 7.91 -16.30 5.42
CA ILE A 175 7.59 -15.76 4.09
C ILE A 175 8.84 -15.05 3.57
N ALA A 176 9.31 -15.43 2.40
CA ALA A 176 10.53 -14.87 1.83
C ALA A 176 10.38 -13.39 1.47
N ASP A 177 9.25 -13.03 0.83
CA ASP A 177 8.93 -11.67 0.40
C ASP A 177 7.41 -11.49 0.50
N MET A 178 6.96 -10.65 1.42
CA MET A 178 5.54 -10.42 1.69
C MET A 178 4.88 -9.63 0.57
N MET A 179 5.58 -8.65 0.01
CA MET A 179 5.05 -7.84 -1.08
C MET A 179 4.83 -8.68 -2.34
N SER A 180 5.84 -9.44 -2.76
CA SER A 180 5.74 -10.34 -3.91
C SER A 180 4.66 -11.41 -3.72
N LEU A 181 4.50 -11.91 -2.50
CA LEU A 181 3.44 -12.87 -2.18
C LEU A 181 2.07 -12.26 -2.42
N LEU A 182 1.79 -11.08 -1.86
CA LEU A 182 0.50 -10.40 -2.03
C LEU A 182 0.21 -10.05 -3.49
N GLU A 183 1.21 -9.54 -4.21
CA GLU A 183 1.11 -9.25 -5.65
C GLU A 183 0.79 -10.52 -6.46
N SER A 184 1.39 -11.66 -6.09
CA SER A 184 1.09 -12.95 -6.74
C SER A 184 -0.33 -13.43 -6.49
N LYS A 185 -0.96 -12.95 -5.42
CA LYS A 185 -2.35 -13.23 -5.04
C LYS A 185 -3.33 -12.14 -5.50
N GLY A 186 -2.88 -11.30 -6.43
CA GLY A 186 -3.75 -10.33 -7.09
C GLY A 186 -3.96 -9.02 -6.33
N VAL A 187 -3.27 -8.80 -5.23
CA VAL A 187 -3.32 -7.53 -4.51
C VAL A 187 -2.48 -6.47 -5.23
N ARG A 188 -3.01 -5.26 -5.38
CA ARG A 188 -2.33 -4.10 -5.96
C ARG A 188 -1.69 -3.27 -4.85
N ILE A 189 -0.37 -3.04 -4.91
CA ILE A 189 0.36 -2.35 -3.85
C ILE A 189 0.98 -1.07 -4.38
N LEU A 190 0.75 0.04 -3.66
CA LEU A 190 1.33 1.36 -3.92
C LEU A 190 1.93 1.96 -2.65
N SER A 191 2.86 2.91 -2.81
CA SER A 191 3.40 3.65 -1.67
C SER A 191 2.50 4.83 -1.29
N LEU A 192 2.47 5.13 0.01
CA LEU A 192 1.88 6.35 0.53
C LEU A 192 2.78 7.55 0.30
N ASP A 193 2.17 8.70 0.00
CA ASP A 193 2.89 9.97 -0.03
C ASP A 193 3.49 10.26 1.36
N HIS A 194 4.74 10.71 1.40
CA HIS A 194 5.47 11.04 2.63
C HIS A 194 4.78 12.13 3.49
N ARG A 195 3.86 12.89 2.91
CA ARG A 195 3.03 13.86 3.63
C ARG A 195 1.97 13.19 4.51
N CYS A 196 1.62 11.95 4.23
CA CYS A 196 0.72 11.13 5.04
C CYS A 196 1.48 10.40 6.17
N LYS A 197 2.37 11.10 6.92
CA LYS A 197 3.29 10.51 7.91
C LYS A 197 2.61 9.69 9.01
N ASP A 198 1.39 10.06 9.38
CA ASP A 198 0.64 9.45 10.46
C ASP A 198 -0.20 8.25 10.00
N VAL A 199 -0.22 7.99 8.69
CA VAL A 199 -0.86 6.81 8.10
C VAL A 199 0.22 5.75 7.87
N ASP A 200 0.09 4.61 8.53
CA ASP A 200 1.05 3.51 8.40
C ASP A 200 0.82 2.72 7.11
N ALA A 201 -0.42 2.30 6.92
CA ALA A 201 -0.94 1.62 5.74
C ALA A 201 -2.47 1.78 5.72
N PHE A 202 -3.09 1.44 4.62
CA PHE A 202 -4.52 1.22 4.51
C PHE A 202 -4.83 0.32 3.32
N CYS A 203 -5.99 -0.33 3.34
CA CYS A 203 -6.49 -1.12 2.23
C CYS A 203 -7.95 -0.81 1.90
N PHE A 204 -8.34 -1.15 0.70
CA PHE A 204 -9.72 -1.18 0.24
C PHE A 204 -9.86 -2.19 -0.91
N SER A 205 -11.10 -2.60 -1.18
CA SER A 205 -11.41 -3.46 -2.33
C SER A 205 -12.44 -2.77 -3.21
N ARG A 206 -12.25 -2.87 -4.53
CA ARG A 206 -13.18 -2.32 -5.52
C ARG A 206 -13.21 -3.18 -6.77
N ASP A 207 -14.39 -3.44 -7.28
CA ASP A 207 -14.62 -4.20 -8.52
C ASP A 207 -13.85 -5.54 -8.56
N GLY A 208 -13.77 -6.23 -7.41
CA GLY A 208 -13.07 -7.51 -7.28
C GLY A 208 -11.53 -7.38 -7.24
N VAL A 209 -10.99 -6.18 -7.09
CA VAL A 209 -9.56 -5.92 -6.93
C VAL A 209 -9.29 -5.33 -5.54
N SER A 210 -8.29 -5.85 -4.84
CA SER A 210 -7.85 -5.32 -3.55
C SER A 210 -6.58 -4.50 -3.70
N TYR A 211 -6.57 -3.35 -3.03
CA TYR A 211 -5.49 -2.37 -3.04
C TYR A 211 -4.92 -2.21 -1.64
N ILE A 212 -3.61 -2.14 -1.53
CA ILE A 212 -2.91 -1.80 -0.28
C ILE A 212 -1.98 -0.62 -0.52
N PHE A 213 -2.10 0.39 0.31
CA PHE A 213 -1.12 1.47 0.41
C PHE A 213 -0.24 1.27 1.63
N VAL A 214 1.06 1.39 1.45
CA VAL A 214 2.02 1.17 2.54
C VAL A 214 3.02 2.31 2.64
N SER A 215 3.33 2.71 3.89
CA SER A 215 4.36 3.71 4.15
C SER A 215 5.75 3.12 3.91
N THR A 216 6.57 3.83 3.14
CA THR A 216 7.97 3.47 2.88
C THR A 216 8.96 4.23 3.79
N VAL A 217 8.46 5.06 4.71
CA VAL A 217 9.30 5.85 5.63
C VAL A 217 9.80 5.02 6.81
N LYS A 218 9.10 3.94 7.17
CA LYS A 218 9.39 3.09 8.33
C LYS A 218 10.39 1.98 7.99
N THR A 219 10.80 1.18 9.01
CA THR A 219 11.68 0.03 8.79
C THR A 219 11.03 -1.02 7.87
N ALA A 220 11.85 -1.84 7.24
CA ALA A 220 11.37 -2.88 6.35
C ALA A 220 10.52 -3.93 7.08
N GLU A 221 10.90 -4.27 8.32
CA GLU A 221 10.11 -5.17 9.18
C GLU A 221 8.75 -4.60 9.53
N ARG A 222 8.67 -3.27 9.72
CA ARG A 222 7.39 -2.60 9.96
C ARG A 222 6.52 -2.63 8.72
N GLN A 223 7.09 -2.35 7.56
CA GLN A 223 6.37 -2.44 6.29
C GLN A 223 5.81 -3.85 6.04
N ARG A 224 6.60 -4.89 6.32
CA ARG A 224 6.13 -6.29 6.24
C ARG A 224 4.95 -6.57 7.16
N PHE A 225 5.05 -6.08 8.40
CA PHE A 225 3.96 -6.25 9.36
C PHE A 225 2.71 -5.50 8.92
N ASP A 226 2.86 -4.28 8.42
CA ASP A 226 1.75 -3.47 7.91
C ASP A 226 1.08 -4.15 6.71
N LEU A 227 1.83 -4.73 5.76
CA LEU A 227 1.27 -5.53 4.65
C LEU A 227 0.48 -6.76 5.14
N ALA A 228 0.98 -7.46 6.16
CA ALA A 228 0.27 -8.61 6.75
C ALA A 228 -0.97 -8.18 7.54
N HIS A 229 -0.94 -6.99 8.15
CA HIS A 229 -2.07 -6.40 8.86
C HIS A 229 -3.21 -6.03 7.88
N GLU A 230 -2.86 -5.38 6.76
CA GLU A 230 -3.84 -5.05 5.72
C GLU A 230 -4.43 -6.32 5.08
N LEU A 231 -3.61 -7.37 4.90
CA LEU A 231 -4.15 -8.69 4.52
C LEU A 231 -5.17 -9.20 5.55
N GLY A 232 -4.91 -8.99 6.83
CA GLY A 232 -5.85 -9.36 7.90
C GLY A 232 -7.21 -8.64 7.75
N HIS A 233 -7.21 -7.37 7.37
CA HIS A 233 -8.45 -6.65 7.05
C HIS A 233 -9.17 -7.22 5.83
N LEU A 234 -8.44 -7.52 4.77
CA LEU A 234 -9.02 -8.11 3.55
C LEU A 234 -9.62 -9.50 3.78
N VAL A 235 -9.04 -10.29 4.70
CA VAL A 235 -9.48 -11.66 5.00
C VAL A 235 -10.64 -11.71 6.00
N LEU A 236 -10.57 -10.91 7.10
CA LEU A 236 -11.49 -11.02 8.23
C LEU A 236 -12.61 -9.98 8.19
N HIS A 237 -12.45 -8.91 7.45
CA HIS A 237 -13.35 -7.75 7.52
C HIS A 237 -13.85 -7.32 6.14
N ALA A 238 -13.83 -8.22 5.16
CA ALA A 238 -14.36 -7.98 3.83
C ALA A 238 -15.84 -7.51 3.92
N GLY A 239 -16.20 -6.45 3.19
CA GLY A 239 -17.56 -5.91 3.16
C GLY A 239 -18.04 -5.24 4.45
N VAL A 240 -17.21 -5.14 5.49
CA VAL A 240 -17.59 -4.47 6.75
C VAL A 240 -17.17 -3.01 6.71
N PRO A 241 -18.10 -2.03 6.88
CA PRO A 241 -17.78 -0.61 6.86
C PRO A 241 -16.71 -0.23 7.88
N ALA A 242 -15.76 0.62 7.48
CA ALA A 242 -14.58 0.97 8.29
C ALA A 242 -14.91 1.74 9.59
N ASP A 243 -16.00 2.51 9.62
CA ASP A 243 -16.43 3.36 10.72
C ASP A 243 -17.34 2.64 11.74
N SER A 244 -17.46 1.31 11.66
CA SER A 244 -18.30 0.53 12.59
C SER A 244 -17.87 0.69 14.04
N ALA A 245 -18.82 0.51 14.98
CA ALA A 245 -18.61 0.62 16.42
C ALA A 245 -17.47 -0.28 16.97
N ASN A 246 -17.07 -1.30 16.22
CA ASN A 246 -16.04 -2.29 16.58
C ASN A 246 -14.65 -2.01 15.98
N SER A 247 -14.36 -0.79 15.53
CA SER A 247 -13.09 -0.44 14.87
C SER A 247 -11.86 -0.88 15.68
N LYS A 248 -11.83 -0.67 17.01
CA LYS A 248 -10.69 -1.09 17.85
C LYS A 248 -10.51 -2.62 17.90
N GLU A 249 -11.61 -3.36 17.89
CA GLU A 249 -11.57 -4.81 17.89
C GLU A 249 -11.04 -5.34 16.57
N ARG A 250 -11.48 -4.80 15.46
CA ARG A 250 -10.98 -5.15 14.13
C ARG A 250 -9.48 -4.88 13.97
N GLU A 251 -8.99 -3.73 14.46
CA GLU A 251 -7.56 -3.44 14.50
C GLU A 251 -6.78 -4.50 15.30
N ARG A 252 -7.33 -4.92 16.45
CA ARG A 252 -6.73 -5.96 17.28
C ARG A 252 -6.74 -7.32 16.57
N GLN A 253 -7.81 -7.64 15.87
CA GLN A 253 -7.91 -8.86 15.07
C GLN A 253 -6.91 -8.87 13.91
N ALA A 254 -6.79 -7.77 13.18
CA ALA A 254 -5.81 -7.62 12.10
C ALA A 254 -4.35 -7.69 12.60
N ASP A 255 -4.05 -7.07 13.76
CA ASP A 255 -2.73 -7.21 14.41
C ASP A 255 -2.44 -8.67 14.81
N SER A 256 -3.45 -9.38 15.36
CA SER A 256 -3.34 -10.78 15.73
C SER A 256 -3.14 -11.68 14.52
N PHE A 257 -3.93 -11.47 13.46
CA PHE A 257 -3.77 -12.15 12.17
C PHE A 257 -2.36 -11.94 11.61
N ALA A 258 -1.88 -10.70 11.51
CA ALA A 258 -0.55 -10.39 10.99
C ALA A 258 0.54 -11.10 11.76
N SER A 259 0.43 -11.12 13.09
CA SER A 259 1.37 -11.81 13.97
C SER A 259 1.37 -13.32 13.73
N ALA A 260 0.20 -13.94 13.61
CA ALA A 260 0.04 -15.37 13.33
C ALA A 260 0.49 -15.72 11.89
N PHE A 261 0.13 -14.91 10.93
CA PHE A 261 0.47 -15.11 9.52
C PHE A 261 1.97 -15.06 9.27
N LEU A 262 2.68 -14.09 9.88
CA LEU A 262 4.14 -13.99 9.76
C LEU A 262 4.89 -15.01 10.61
N MET A 263 4.33 -15.42 11.77
CA MET A 263 4.99 -16.25 12.77
C MET A 263 4.04 -17.38 13.27
N PRO A 264 3.82 -18.44 12.47
CA PRO A 264 2.90 -19.53 12.84
C PRO A 264 3.24 -20.17 14.18
N ALA A 265 2.22 -20.35 15.05
CA ALA A 265 2.38 -20.92 16.39
C ALA A 265 2.99 -22.32 16.34
N SER A 266 2.54 -23.16 15.41
CA SER A 266 3.04 -24.52 15.21
C SER A 266 4.57 -24.57 15.16
N ARG A 267 5.19 -23.67 14.39
CA ARG A 267 6.65 -23.62 14.25
C ARG A 267 7.34 -22.96 15.43
N ILE A 268 6.76 -21.91 16.01
CA ILE A 268 7.32 -21.23 17.19
C ILE A 268 7.43 -22.21 18.37
N TYR A 269 6.43 -23.05 18.61
CA TYR A 269 6.46 -24.04 19.69
C TYR A 269 7.59 -25.06 19.54
N THR A 270 7.99 -25.40 18.31
CA THR A 270 9.11 -26.34 18.06
C THR A 270 10.49 -25.71 18.25
N GLN A 271 10.60 -24.38 18.39
CA GLN A 271 11.88 -23.66 18.49
C GLN A 271 12.40 -23.46 19.93
N SER A 272 11.81 -24.09 20.92
CA SER A 272 12.22 -23.97 22.34
C SER A 272 12.29 -22.51 22.82
N MET A 273 11.26 -21.72 22.53
CA MET A 273 11.21 -20.29 22.84
C MET A 273 10.65 -19.94 24.21
N LYS A 274 10.30 -20.94 25.04
CA LYS A 274 9.78 -20.71 26.40
C LYS A 274 10.85 -20.03 27.28
N GLY A 275 10.53 -18.86 27.83
CA GLY A 275 11.45 -18.06 28.64
C GLY A 275 12.69 -17.55 27.88
N ALA A 276 12.60 -17.40 26.57
CA ALA A 276 13.75 -17.05 25.72
C ALA A 276 14.40 -15.72 26.15
N PRO A 277 15.74 -15.69 26.31
CA PRO A 277 16.47 -14.46 26.54
C PRO A 277 16.48 -13.59 25.27
N VAL A 278 16.81 -12.30 25.41
CA VAL A 278 16.80 -11.32 24.32
C VAL A 278 17.63 -11.78 23.12
N GLU A 279 18.81 -12.38 23.35
CA GLU A 279 19.68 -12.87 22.26
C GLU A 279 19.00 -13.94 21.38
N ARG A 280 18.18 -14.80 21.99
CA ARG A 280 17.41 -15.80 21.25
C ARG A 280 16.27 -15.15 20.46
N ILE A 281 15.62 -14.15 21.05
CA ILE A 281 14.58 -13.35 20.39
C ILE A 281 15.17 -12.64 19.17
N LEU A 282 16.36 -12.05 19.30
CA LEU A 282 17.05 -11.39 18.18
C LEU A 282 17.46 -12.35 17.05
N LYS A 283 17.83 -13.60 17.38
CA LYS A 283 18.05 -14.65 16.36
C LYS A 283 16.72 -15.05 15.69
N ALA A 284 15.65 -15.19 16.47
CA ALA A 284 14.34 -15.56 15.95
C ALA A 284 13.75 -14.46 15.05
N LYS A 285 13.87 -13.17 15.41
CA LYS A 285 13.42 -12.07 14.57
C LYS A 285 14.07 -12.09 13.18
N LYS A 286 15.38 -12.39 13.11
CA LYS A 286 16.10 -12.51 11.84
C LYS A 286 15.58 -13.65 10.98
N TYR A 287 15.30 -14.80 11.61
CA TYR A 287 14.74 -15.95 10.91
C TYR A 287 13.35 -15.67 10.36
N TRP A 288 12.47 -15.04 11.17
CA TRP A 288 11.10 -14.71 10.80
C TRP A 288 10.98 -13.43 9.98
N GLN A 289 12.05 -12.65 9.87
CA GLN A 289 12.09 -11.36 9.17
C GLN A 289 11.04 -10.37 9.71
N VAL A 290 10.96 -10.28 11.03
CA VAL A 290 10.04 -9.39 11.77
C VAL A 290 10.82 -8.47 12.70
N SER A 291 10.18 -7.45 13.26
CA SER A 291 10.80 -6.61 14.28
C SER A 291 11.04 -7.38 15.59
N ALA A 292 12.08 -6.96 16.33
CA ALA A 292 12.36 -7.56 17.65
C ALA A 292 11.17 -7.43 18.60
N MET A 293 10.46 -6.28 18.55
CA MET A 293 9.26 -6.05 19.35
C MET A 293 8.09 -6.95 18.94
N ALA A 294 7.88 -7.18 17.63
CA ALA A 294 6.84 -8.10 17.14
C ALA A 294 7.13 -9.53 17.57
N MET A 295 8.40 -9.98 17.50
CA MET A 295 8.79 -11.31 17.98
C MET A 295 8.55 -11.47 19.50
N ALA A 296 8.96 -10.49 20.29
CA ALA A 296 8.71 -10.51 21.75
C ALA A 296 7.22 -10.54 22.08
N ARG A 297 6.41 -9.75 21.37
CA ARG A 297 4.95 -9.71 21.52
C ARG A 297 4.33 -11.07 21.16
N ARG A 298 4.73 -11.67 20.05
CA ARG A 298 4.25 -12.99 19.62
C ARG A 298 4.50 -14.05 20.69
N LEU A 299 5.71 -14.08 21.26
CA LEU A 299 6.04 -15.04 22.33
C LEU A 299 5.20 -14.85 23.59
N HIS A 300 4.89 -13.59 23.93
CA HIS A 300 4.00 -13.30 25.06
C HIS A 300 2.56 -13.74 24.77
N ASP A 301 2.03 -13.47 23.58
CA ASP A 301 0.67 -13.88 23.20
C ASP A 301 0.51 -15.40 23.17
N LEU A 302 1.56 -16.12 22.75
CA LEU A 302 1.65 -17.60 22.81
C LEU A 302 1.94 -18.16 24.22
N LYS A 303 2.01 -17.31 25.29
CA LYS A 303 2.32 -17.70 26.67
C LYS A 303 3.70 -18.35 26.84
N LEU A 304 4.62 -18.07 25.92
CA LEU A 304 6.03 -18.50 26.00
C LEU A 304 6.88 -17.54 26.84
N LEU A 305 6.42 -16.31 27.04
CA LEU A 305 6.93 -15.34 28.00
C LEU A 305 5.82 -14.99 28.99
N SER A 306 6.17 -14.94 30.28
CA SER A 306 5.29 -14.36 31.29
C SER A 306 5.22 -12.84 31.15
N ASP A 307 4.22 -12.19 31.78
CA ASP A 307 4.08 -10.72 31.77
C ASP A 307 5.37 -10.02 32.28
N TRP A 308 6.00 -10.56 33.30
CA TRP A 308 7.23 -10.03 33.85
C TRP A 308 8.40 -10.16 32.84
N GLN A 309 8.59 -11.36 32.26
CA GLN A 309 9.62 -11.61 31.26
C GLN A 309 9.43 -10.72 30.03
N TYR A 310 8.20 -10.60 29.55
CA TYR A 310 7.87 -9.72 28.41
C TYR A 310 8.23 -8.28 28.69
N ARG A 311 7.86 -7.73 29.88
CA ARG A 311 8.22 -6.37 30.27
C ARG A 311 9.73 -6.17 30.32
N SER A 312 10.47 -7.12 30.91
CA SER A 312 11.93 -7.06 30.98
C SER A 312 12.57 -7.07 29.59
N VAL A 313 12.10 -7.95 28.69
CA VAL A 313 12.56 -8.03 27.31
C VAL A 313 12.28 -6.71 26.56
N VAL A 314 11.07 -6.14 26.70
CA VAL A 314 10.70 -4.88 26.04
C VAL A 314 11.58 -3.72 26.52
N ILE A 315 11.89 -3.65 27.83
CA ILE A 315 12.79 -2.63 28.39
C ILE A 315 14.19 -2.78 27.78
N GLU A 316 14.73 -3.99 27.78
CA GLU A 316 16.07 -4.26 27.25
C GLU A 316 16.16 -3.98 25.75
N LEU A 317 15.18 -4.43 24.95
CA LEU A 317 15.11 -4.13 23.52
C LEU A 317 15.01 -2.61 23.27
N SER A 318 14.25 -1.88 24.10
CA SER A 318 14.13 -0.42 24.00
C SER A 318 15.46 0.27 24.27
N GLN A 319 16.20 -0.16 25.31
CA GLN A 319 17.54 0.36 25.62
C GLN A 319 18.55 0.10 24.52
N ARG A 320 18.41 -1.03 23.80
CA ARG A 320 19.25 -1.39 22.64
C ARG A 320 18.79 -0.74 21.33
N GLY A 321 17.78 0.15 21.34
CA GLY A 321 17.32 0.92 20.18
C GLY A 321 16.27 0.23 19.30
N TYR A 322 15.83 -0.98 19.62
CA TYR A 322 14.86 -1.76 18.81
C TYR A 322 13.41 -1.22 18.87
N ARG A 323 13.15 -0.14 19.59
CA ARG A 323 11.82 0.48 19.63
C ARG A 323 11.59 1.44 18.47
N SER A 324 12.62 2.15 18.04
CA SER A 324 12.53 3.18 17.00
C SER A 324 13.21 2.78 15.69
N ALA A 325 14.07 1.78 15.75
CA ALA A 325 14.82 1.28 14.60
C ALA A 325 15.03 -0.24 14.72
N GLU A 326 15.59 -0.84 13.69
CA GLU A 326 16.04 -2.23 13.70
C GLU A 326 17.53 -2.24 13.33
N PRO A 327 18.45 -2.21 14.33
CA PRO A 327 19.90 -2.12 14.08
C PRO A 327 20.45 -3.17 13.11
N ASP A 328 19.84 -4.38 13.12
CA ASP A 328 20.13 -5.48 12.21
C ASP A 328 18.96 -5.68 11.22
N GLY A 329 18.46 -4.59 10.62
CA GLY A 329 17.28 -4.60 9.77
C GLY A 329 17.43 -5.45 8.52
N ILE A 330 16.31 -5.89 7.97
CA ILE A 330 16.25 -6.57 6.69
C ILE A 330 16.26 -5.58 5.52
N GLN A 331 16.59 -6.06 4.33
CA GLN A 331 16.42 -5.27 3.13
C GLN A 331 14.93 -5.02 2.86
N ARG A 332 14.58 -3.80 2.40
CA ARG A 332 13.22 -3.45 2.02
C ARG A 332 12.77 -4.28 0.83
N GLU A 333 11.58 -4.84 0.93
CA GLU A 333 10.94 -5.54 -0.18
C GLU A 333 10.51 -4.57 -1.27
N GLN A 334 10.52 -5.04 -2.50
CA GLN A 334 10.20 -4.25 -3.68
C GLN A 334 9.13 -4.95 -4.52
N SER A 335 8.28 -4.16 -5.16
CA SER A 335 7.26 -4.66 -6.07
C SER A 335 7.87 -5.39 -7.26
N GLN A 336 7.66 -6.69 -7.35
CA GLN A 336 8.04 -7.46 -8.52
C GLN A 336 7.03 -7.26 -9.66
N LEU A 337 5.77 -7.00 -9.34
CA LEU A 337 4.73 -6.72 -10.32
C LEU A 337 5.05 -5.45 -11.10
N LEU A 338 5.25 -4.34 -10.39
CA LEU A 338 5.55 -3.05 -11.01
C LEU A 338 6.89 -3.06 -11.74
N ARG A 339 7.91 -3.73 -11.19
CA ARG A 339 9.19 -3.90 -11.89
C ARG A 339 9.04 -4.65 -13.21
N LYS A 340 8.24 -5.72 -13.25
CA LYS A 340 7.98 -6.48 -14.47
C LYS A 340 7.18 -5.65 -15.48
N VAL A 341 6.15 -4.93 -15.02
CA VAL A 341 5.39 -4.02 -15.87
C VAL A 341 6.31 -2.97 -16.50
N LEU A 342 7.10 -2.28 -15.69
CA LEU A 342 8.06 -1.27 -16.16
C LEU A 342 9.12 -1.84 -17.09
N PHE A 343 9.61 -3.06 -16.85
CA PHE A 343 10.58 -3.74 -17.71
C PHE A 343 9.98 -4.19 -19.05
N MET A 344 8.68 -4.55 -19.09
CA MET A 344 7.99 -4.98 -20.31
C MET A 344 7.50 -3.81 -21.18
N MET A 345 7.42 -2.63 -20.59
CA MET A 345 7.37 -1.38 -21.32
C MET A 345 8.75 -1.19 -21.98
N ASP A 346 8.82 -0.69 -23.22
CA ASP A 346 10.08 -0.53 -23.96
C ASP A 346 11.13 0.27 -23.17
N GLU A 347 12.44 0.15 -23.52
CA GLU A 347 13.54 0.91 -22.89
C GLU A 347 13.30 2.44 -22.90
N HIS A 348 12.39 2.93 -23.72
CA HIS A 348 11.95 4.32 -23.81
C HIS A 348 10.61 4.60 -23.11
N THR A 349 9.85 3.57 -22.70
CA THR A 349 8.58 3.71 -21.97
C THR A 349 8.90 3.79 -20.48
N THR A 350 9.01 4.98 -20.00
CA THR A 350 9.43 5.32 -18.63
C THR A 350 8.22 5.64 -17.76
N THR A 351 8.49 5.93 -16.48
CA THR A 351 7.53 6.62 -15.59
C THR A 351 6.86 7.82 -16.27
N ALA A 352 7.52 8.44 -17.27
CA ALA A 352 6.98 9.55 -18.07
C ALA A 352 5.78 9.13 -18.94
N ASP A 353 5.80 7.93 -19.53
CA ASP A 353 4.67 7.48 -20.36
C ASP A 353 3.47 7.07 -19.52
N THR A 354 3.71 6.45 -18.34
CA THR A 354 2.64 6.23 -17.36
C THR A 354 2.04 7.56 -16.93
N ALA A 355 2.87 8.54 -16.62
CA ALA A 355 2.43 9.88 -16.28
C ALA A 355 1.62 10.54 -17.41
N ALA A 356 2.10 10.41 -18.66
CA ALA A 356 1.39 10.92 -19.83
C ALA A 356 0.03 10.23 -20.03
N ALA A 357 -0.04 8.90 -19.86
CA ALA A 357 -1.29 8.14 -20.00
C ALA A 357 -2.33 8.51 -18.94
N LEU A 358 -1.90 8.95 -17.76
CA LEU A 358 -2.73 9.42 -16.64
C LEU A 358 -2.93 10.94 -16.61
N HIS A 359 -2.35 11.68 -17.57
CA HIS A 359 -2.34 13.14 -17.61
C HIS A 359 -1.75 13.78 -16.33
N LEU A 360 -0.76 13.12 -15.75
CA LEU A 360 -0.02 13.56 -14.56
C LEU A 360 1.40 14.01 -14.92
N THR A 361 2.07 14.66 -13.98
CA THR A 361 3.52 14.83 -14.06
C THR A 361 4.25 13.56 -13.60
N THR A 362 5.47 13.37 -14.08
CA THR A 362 6.32 12.23 -13.73
C THR A 362 6.55 12.14 -12.21
N ASP A 363 6.67 13.28 -11.52
CA ASP A 363 6.92 13.33 -10.08
C ASP A 363 5.75 12.81 -9.26
N VAL A 364 4.53 13.01 -9.73
CA VAL A 364 3.33 12.44 -9.09
C VAL A 364 3.35 10.91 -9.17
N VAL A 365 3.62 10.36 -10.34
CA VAL A 365 3.71 8.90 -10.51
C VAL A 365 4.85 8.33 -9.67
N ARG A 366 6.02 8.97 -9.67
CA ARG A 366 7.15 8.58 -8.82
C ARG A 366 6.79 8.53 -7.33
N THR A 367 5.93 9.42 -6.85
CA THR A 367 5.49 9.41 -5.45
C THR A 367 4.81 8.11 -5.08
N TYR A 368 3.95 7.57 -5.94
CA TYR A 368 3.24 6.30 -5.71
C TYR A 368 4.12 5.04 -5.91
N LEU A 369 5.20 5.18 -6.66
CA LEU A 369 6.17 4.11 -6.92
C LEU A 369 7.38 4.16 -5.99
N ARG A 370 7.49 5.20 -5.15
CA ARG A 370 8.66 5.47 -4.29
C ARG A 370 9.02 4.25 -3.45
N ASP A 371 10.29 3.87 -3.50
CA ASP A 371 10.86 2.75 -2.75
C ASP A 371 10.20 1.38 -3.00
N LEU A 372 9.24 1.29 -3.93
CA LEU A 372 8.64 0.03 -4.35
C LEU A 372 9.31 -0.55 -5.60
N THR A 373 9.98 0.30 -6.37
CA THR A 373 10.76 -0.10 -7.55
C THR A 373 12.16 0.49 -7.45
N LEU A 374 13.14 -0.17 -8.04
CA LEU A 374 14.46 0.44 -8.27
C LEU A 374 14.27 1.49 -9.38
N THR A 375 14.43 2.75 -9.05
CA THR A 375 14.50 3.86 -10.01
C THR A 375 15.93 4.07 -10.45
#